data_19a1c9013ab6fe960b397e88bcc92e4d
#
_entry.id   19a1c9013ab6fe960b397e88bcc92e4d
#
_cell.length_a   1.000
_cell.length_b   1.000
_cell.length_c   1.000
_cell.angle_alpha   90.00
_cell.angle_beta   90.00
_cell.angle_gamma   90.00
#
_symmetry.space_group_name_H-M   'P 1'
#
loop_
_entity.id
_entity.type
_entity.pdbx_description
1 polymer ?
#
loop_
_entity_poly.entity_id
_entity_poly.type
_entity_poly.pdbx_seq_one_letter_code
_entity_poly.pdbx_strand_id
1 'polypeptide(L)'
;MKPVFRVLALTLLAASGSAFALERAHLVQPAELSNWWLVSGTGDPKVPSYGKGLTTPTCVAVSYRIERGGATSQVKLEKIVPEGDLGAVAVDIVKGLQYTAAQKNVGKDPVYTYVVMPFNAPDVNKGPSAVAERQRILDACKLEDFKLPAA
;
A
#
# COMPACT_ATOMS: atom_id res chain seq x y z
N MET A 1 51.82 -52.93 24.13
CA MET A 1 50.50 -52.69 23.51
C MET A 1 49.83 -51.49 24.19
N LYS A 2 49.76 -50.35 23.49
CA LYS A 2 49.13 -49.11 24.03
C LYS A 2 47.84 -48.86 23.25
N PRO A 3 46.67 -48.71 23.90
CA PRO A 3 45.43 -48.36 23.21
C PRO A 3 45.38 -46.85 22.92
N VAL A 4 45.14 -46.53 21.66
CA VAL A 4 44.94 -45.15 21.19
C VAL A 4 43.46 -44.83 21.35
N PHE A 5 43.12 -43.97 22.29
CA PHE A 5 41.76 -43.39 22.43
C PHE A 5 41.58 -42.32 21.38
N ARG A 6 40.73 -42.55 20.39
CA ARG A 6 40.24 -41.54 19.47
C ARG A 6 39.07 -40.81 20.08
N VAL A 7 39.28 -39.54 20.47
CA VAL A 7 38.23 -38.64 20.91
C VAL A 7 37.57 -38.09 19.62
N LEU A 8 36.30 -38.47 19.41
CA LEU A 8 35.47 -37.95 18.34
C LEU A 8 34.82 -36.65 18.86
N ALA A 9 35.33 -35.51 18.42
CA ALA A 9 34.71 -34.20 18.74
C ALA A 9 33.48 -34.00 17.84
N LEU A 10 32.29 -34.11 18.42
CA LEU A 10 31.04 -33.77 17.75
C LEU A 10 30.85 -32.24 17.81
N THR A 11 31.13 -31.54 16.73
CA THR A 11 30.78 -30.13 16.60
C THR A 11 29.29 -29.97 16.28
N LEU A 12 28.48 -29.58 17.28
CA LEU A 12 27.11 -29.10 17.03
C LEU A 12 27.15 -27.73 16.34
N LEU A 13 26.81 -27.71 15.06
CA LEU A 13 26.45 -26.47 14.38
C LEU A 13 25.06 -26.04 14.87
N ALA A 14 25.04 -25.06 15.76
CA ALA A 14 23.81 -24.34 16.10
C ALA A 14 23.42 -23.47 14.90
N ALA A 15 22.45 -23.91 14.09
CA ALA A 15 21.81 -23.10 13.08
C ALA A 15 20.96 -22.02 13.79
N SER A 16 21.53 -20.83 13.95
CA SER A 16 20.80 -19.65 14.43
C SER A 16 19.82 -19.22 13.33
N GLY A 17 18.63 -19.80 13.32
CA GLY A 17 17.52 -19.35 12.50
C GLY A 17 17.09 -17.97 13.01
N SER A 18 17.50 -16.91 12.31
CA SER A 18 16.94 -15.58 12.51
C SER A 18 15.46 -15.63 12.13
N ALA A 19 14.60 -15.84 13.11
CA ALA A 19 13.17 -15.63 12.94
C ALA A 19 12.98 -14.13 12.69
N PHE A 20 12.88 -13.73 11.43
CA PHE A 20 12.36 -12.41 11.08
C PHE A 20 10.91 -12.39 11.56
N ALA A 21 10.69 -11.85 12.75
CA ALA A 21 9.36 -11.50 13.20
C ALA A 21 8.82 -10.51 12.17
N LEU A 22 7.85 -10.95 11.35
CA LEU A 22 7.11 -10.07 10.44
C LEU A 22 6.46 -9.00 11.32
N GLU A 23 7.04 -7.83 11.29
CA GLU A 23 6.55 -6.70 12.06
C GLU A 23 5.11 -6.40 11.64
N ARG A 24 4.19 -6.44 12.60
CA ARG A 24 2.78 -6.19 12.34
C ARG A 24 2.58 -4.73 11.96
N ALA A 25 2.02 -4.49 10.79
CA ALA A 25 1.59 -3.17 10.40
C ALA A 25 0.31 -2.77 11.16
N HIS A 26 0.19 -1.48 11.49
CA HIS A 26 -1.05 -0.94 12.03
C HIS A 26 -2.07 -0.76 10.91
N LEU A 27 -3.31 -1.20 11.14
CA LEU A 27 -4.41 -0.89 10.24
C LEU A 27 -4.85 0.55 10.46
N VAL A 28 -4.72 1.39 9.45
CA VAL A 28 -5.06 2.82 9.53
C VAL A 28 -6.03 3.19 8.42
N GLN A 29 -7.12 3.83 8.78
CA GLN A 29 -8.08 4.35 7.80
C GLN A 29 -7.49 5.53 7.01
N PRO A 30 -7.87 5.73 5.74
CA PRO A 30 -7.33 6.82 4.91
C PRO A 30 -7.41 8.20 5.54
N ALA A 31 -8.50 8.50 6.26
CA ALA A 31 -8.70 9.78 6.92
C ALA A 31 -7.70 10.06 8.06
N GLU A 32 -7.12 9.01 8.64
CA GLU A 32 -6.17 9.09 9.75
C GLU A 32 -4.72 8.97 9.30
N LEU A 33 -4.48 8.64 8.03
CA LEU A 33 -3.15 8.35 7.52
C LEU A 33 -2.16 9.50 7.76
N SER A 34 -2.60 10.75 7.63
CA SER A 34 -1.77 11.93 7.84
C SER A 34 -1.22 12.07 9.27
N ASN A 35 -1.82 11.40 10.26
CA ASN A 35 -1.30 11.33 11.62
C ASN A 35 -0.10 10.38 11.73
N TRP A 36 0.06 9.44 10.80
CA TRP A 36 1.09 8.41 10.78
C TRP A 36 2.17 8.68 9.74
N TRP A 37 1.75 9.00 8.52
CA TRP A 37 2.62 9.15 7.38
C TRP A 37 2.18 10.30 6.47
N LEU A 38 3.13 11.07 5.99
CA LEU A 38 2.93 12.17 5.04
C LEU A 38 3.54 11.79 3.69
N VAL A 39 2.82 12.02 2.60
CA VAL A 39 3.37 11.83 1.25
C VAL A 39 4.52 12.79 1.05
N SER A 40 5.70 12.27 0.70
CA SER A 40 6.93 13.04 0.45
C SER A 40 7.41 12.97 -0.99
N GLY A 41 6.88 12.02 -1.77
CA GLY A 41 7.21 11.87 -3.18
C GLY A 41 6.19 11.01 -3.89
N THR A 42 6.11 11.21 -5.21
CA THR A 42 5.27 10.43 -6.12
C THR A 42 6.13 9.84 -7.22
N GLY A 43 5.79 8.64 -7.68
CA GLY A 43 6.37 8.07 -8.89
C GLY A 43 5.83 8.74 -10.16
N ASP A 44 6.40 8.37 -11.28
CA ASP A 44 5.92 8.75 -12.61
C ASP A 44 5.15 7.55 -13.22
N PRO A 45 3.82 7.51 -13.04
CA PRO A 45 3.03 6.37 -13.49
C PRO A 45 2.96 6.32 -15.02
N LYS A 46 3.05 5.12 -15.58
CA LYS A 46 2.85 4.89 -17.00
C LYS A 46 1.36 4.84 -17.31
N VAL A 47 0.86 5.89 -17.94
CA VAL A 47 -0.53 5.91 -18.45
C VAL A 47 -0.53 5.33 -19.86
N PRO A 48 -1.28 4.25 -20.14
CA PRO A 48 -1.37 3.70 -21.49
C PRO A 48 -2.09 4.68 -22.42
N SER A 49 -1.65 4.73 -23.66
CA SER A 49 -2.29 5.57 -24.70
C SER A 49 -3.56 4.94 -25.28
N TYR A 50 -3.81 3.67 -25.01
CA TYR A 50 -4.99 2.92 -25.46
C TYR A 50 -5.43 1.94 -24.36
N GLY A 51 -6.72 1.69 -24.26
CA GLY A 51 -7.30 0.79 -23.26
C GLY A 51 -8.79 1.05 -23.02
N LYS A 52 -9.39 0.17 -22.25
CA LYS A 52 -10.82 0.23 -21.90
C LYS A 52 -11.04 1.24 -20.76
N GLY A 53 -11.95 2.18 -20.96
CA GLY A 53 -12.42 3.09 -19.90
C GLY A 53 -11.42 4.19 -19.51
N LEU A 54 -10.36 4.45 -20.28
CA LEU A 54 -9.33 5.44 -19.93
C LEU A 54 -9.85 6.87 -19.79
N THR A 55 -10.96 7.20 -20.46
CA THR A 55 -11.59 8.53 -20.44
C THR A 55 -12.88 8.59 -19.63
N THR A 56 -13.31 7.44 -19.09
CA THR A 56 -14.55 7.35 -18.31
C THR A 56 -14.31 7.80 -16.87
N PRO A 57 -15.21 8.58 -16.25
CA PRO A 57 -15.15 8.86 -14.83
C PRO A 57 -15.13 7.54 -14.04
N THR A 58 -14.06 7.32 -13.29
CA THR A 58 -13.76 6.04 -12.64
C THR A 58 -13.20 6.29 -11.25
N CYS A 59 -13.56 5.46 -10.28
CA CYS A 59 -12.82 5.36 -9.04
C CYS A 59 -12.04 4.05 -8.95
N VAL A 60 -10.89 4.10 -8.27
CA VAL A 60 -10.06 2.92 -8.01
C VAL A 60 -9.64 2.93 -6.55
N ALA A 61 -9.90 1.83 -5.83
CA ALA A 61 -9.39 1.61 -4.49
C ALA A 61 -8.18 0.67 -4.55
N VAL A 62 -7.07 1.10 -3.96
CA VAL A 62 -5.82 0.33 -3.88
C VAL A 62 -5.38 0.26 -2.43
N SER A 63 -5.19 -0.94 -1.91
CA SER A 63 -4.60 -1.15 -0.60
C SER A 63 -3.08 -1.32 -0.70
N TYR A 64 -2.38 -0.95 0.37
CA TYR A 64 -0.93 -1.03 0.40
C TYR A 64 -0.39 -0.93 1.83
N ARG A 65 0.84 -1.37 2.00
CA ARG A 65 1.61 -1.18 3.23
C ARG A 65 2.64 -0.08 3.03
N ILE A 66 2.82 0.77 4.05
CA ILE A 66 3.92 1.72 4.14
C ILE A 66 4.95 1.10 5.08
N GLU A 67 6.16 0.92 4.58
CA GLU A 67 7.27 0.34 5.34
C GLU A 67 7.98 1.40 6.19
N ARG A 68 8.81 0.98 7.15
CA ARG A 68 9.62 1.89 8.00
C ARG A 68 10.43 2.94 7.23
N GLY A 69 10.86 2.60 6.03
CA GLY A 69 11.60 3.49 5.13
C GLY A 69 10.71 4.48 4.36
N GLY A 70 9.39 4.39 4.48
CA GLY A 70 8.44 5.21 3.76
C GLY A 70 8.10 4.72 2.35
N ALA A 71 8.69 3.63 1.89
CA ALA A 71 8.32 3.01 0.61
C ALA A 71 7.02 2.20 0.76
N THR A 72 6.29 2.04 -0.35
CA THR A 72 5.09 1.21 -0.39
C THR A 72 5.42 -0.24 -0.76
N SER A 73 4.67 -1.18 -0.19
CA SER A 73 4.73 -2.61 -0.48
C SER A 73 3.33 -3.23 -0.42
N GLN A 74 3.20 -4.49 -0.77
CA GLN A 74 1.93 -5.24 -0.76
C GLN A 74 0.78 -4.49 -1.45
N VAL A 75 1.10 -3.80 -2.56
CA VAL A 75 0.15 -2.99 -3.31
C VAL A 75 -0.84 -3.89 -4.04
N LYS A 76 -2.14 -3.69 -3.79
CA LYS A 76 -3.20 -4.53 -4.35
C LYS A 76 -4.38 -3.67 -4.82
N LEU A 77 -4.88 -3.97 -6.03
CA LEU A 77 -6.14 -3.44 -6.52
C LEU A 77 -7.29 -4.10 -5.75
N GLU A 78 -8.09 -3.33 -5.03
CA GLU A 78 -9.22 -3.83 -4.26
C GLU A 78 -10.56 -3.64 -4.99
N LYS A 79 -10.74 -2.49 -5.63
CA LYS A 79 -11.99 -2.16 -6.33
C LYS A 79 -11.75 -1.17 -7.46
N ILE A 80 -12.51 -1.31 -8.54
CA ILE A 80 -12.56 -0.34 -9.64
C ILE A 80 -14.02 -0.22 -10.13
N VAL A 81 -14.51 0.99 -10.32
CA VAL A 81 -15.87 1.25 -10.79
C VAL A 81 -15.87 2.45 -11.75
N PRO A 82 -16.34 2.29 -12.99
CA PRO A 82 -16.61 1.02 -13.69
C PRO A 82 -15.31 0.24 -14.00
N GLU A 83 -15.44 -1.02 -14.40
CA GLU A 83 -14.31 -1.85 -14.81
C GLU A 83 -13.56 -1.26 -16.02
N GLY A 84 -12.23 -1.30 -15.97
CA GLY A 84 -11.35 -0.78 -17.03
C GLY A 84 -9.87 -0.87 -16.67
N ASP A 85 -9.03 -0.33 -17.54
CA ASP A 85 -7.57 -0.47 -17.42
C ASP A 85 -6.91 0.57 -16.47
N LEU A 86 -7.70 1.52 -15.94
CA LEU A 86 -7.21 2.50 -14.96
C LEU A 86 -6.78 1.88 -13.61
N GLY A 87 -7.20 0.65 -13.33
CA GLY A 87 -6.74 -0.09 -12.15
C GLY A 87 -5.23 -0.30 -12.12
N ALA A 88 -4.63 -0.67 -13.25
CA ALA A 88 -3.19 -0.84 -13.36
C ALA A 88 -2.44 0.48 -13.15
N VAL A 89 -2.97 1.58 -13.71
CA VAL A 89 -2.42 2.93 -13.51
C VAL A 89 -2.42 3.32 -12.03
N ALA A 90 -3.54 3.07 -11.33
CA ALA A 90 -3.66 3.34 -9.91
C ALA A 90 -2.65 2.55 -9.07
N VAL A 91 -2.46 1.27 -9.38
CA VAL A 91 -1.46 0.41 -8.74
C VAL A 91 -0.04 0.95 -8.96
N ASP A 92 0.29 1.40 -10.17
CA ASP A 92 1.60 1.97 -10.46
C ASP A 92 1.83 3.31 -9.74
N ILE A 93 0.80 4.15 -9.63
CA ILE A 93 0.86 5.38 -8.83
C ILE A 93 1.22 5.02 -7.37
N VAL A 94 0.49 4.07 -6.75
CA VAL A 94 0.71 3.70 -5.35
C VAL A 94 2.10 3.09 -5.14
N LYS A 95 2.59 2.26 -6.06
CA LYS A 95 3.95 1.71 -6.00
C LYS A 95 5.05 2.79 -6.02
N GLY A 96 4.77 3.92 -6.66
CA GLY A 96 5.70 5.06 -6.75
C GLY A 96 5.63 6.02 -5.56
N LEU A 97 4.63 5.88 -4.66
CA LEU A 97 4.51 6.78 -3.51
C LEU A 97 5.65 6.59 -2.53
N GLN A 98 6.14 7.70 -2.00
CA GLN A 98 7.10 7.76 -0.91
C GLN A 98 6.52 8.56 0.25
N TYR A 99 6.84 8.14 1.47
CA TYR A 99 6.29 8.70 2.68
C TYR A 99 7.38 9.11 3.66
N THR A 100 7.10 10.16 4.43
CA THR A 100 7.88 10.56 5.60
C THR A 100 7.01 10.39 6.84
N ALA A 101 7.60 9.87 7.92
CA ALA A 101 6.87 9.66 9.17
C ALA A 101 6.36 11.00 9.73
N ALA A 102 5.08 11.04 10.11
CA ALA A 102 4.50 12.18 10.82
C ALA A 102 5.00 12.26 12.26
N GLN A 103 4.82 13.40 12.92
CA GLN A 103 5.29 13.62 14.29
C GLN A 103 4.76 12.60 15.30
N LYS A 104 3.56 12.06 15.08
CA LYS A 104 2.99 11.02 15.94
C LYS A 104 3.56 9.62 15.70
N ASN A 105 4.28 9.42 14.59
CA ASN A 105 4.89 8.15 14.22
C ASN A 105 6.43 8.22 14.27
N VAL A 106 6.98 8.68 15.38
CA VAL A 106 8.44 8.79 15.59
C VAL A 106 9.14 7.43 15.44
N GLY A 107 8.46 6.34 15.82
CA GLY A 107 8.95 4.98 15.70
C GLY A 107 9.00 4.46 14.26
N LYS A 108 8.42 5.20 13.30
CA LYS A 108 8.27 4.79 11.91
C LYS A 108 7.58 3.43 11.78
N ASP A 109 6.54 3.24 12.58
CA ASP A 109 5.79 1.98 12.59
C ASP A 109 5.11 1.77 11.23
N PRO A 110 5.20 0.57 10.66
CA PRO A 110 4.57 0.26 9.39
C PRO A 110 3.04 0.37 9.49
N VAL A 111 2.44 0.82 8.42
CA VAL A 111 0.98 1.02 8.32
C VAL A 111 0.43 0.30 7.11
N TYR A 112 -0.70 -0.38 7.27
CA TYR A 112 -1.51 -0.90 6.18
C TYR A 112 -2.76 -0.03 6.02
N THR A 113 -2.98 0.45 4.82
CA THR A 113 -4.05 1.39 4.49
C THR A 113 -4.53 1.20 3.05
N TYR A 114 -5.46 2.02 2.62
CA TYR A 114 -5.87 2.09 1.22
C TYR A 114 -6.08 3.54 0.79
N VAL A 115 -6.10 3.76 -0.50
CA VAL A 115 -6.46 5.05 -1.11
C VAL A 115 -7.55 4.83 -2.15
N VAL A 116 -8.50 5.78 -2.25
CA VAL A 116 -9.46 5.85 -3.33
C VAL A 116 -9.05 7.00 -4.25
N MET A 117 -8.77 6.68 -5.50
CA MET A 117 -8.35 7.64 -6.51
C MET A 117 -9.45 7.85 -7.55
N PRO A 118 -9.86 9.09 -7.80
CA PRO A 118 -10.75 9.43 -8.90
C PRO A 118 -9.96 9.69 -10.17
N PHE A 119 -10.37 9.08 -11.27
CA PHE A 119 -9.89 9.36 -12.62
C PHE A 119 -10.99 10.01 -13.43
N ASN A 120 -10.67 11.00 -14.26
CA ASN A 120 -11.61 11.72 -15.11
C ASN A 120 -12.85 12.26 -14.37
N ALA A 121 -12.75 12.43 -13.05
CA ALA A 121 -13.84 12.99 -12.25
C ALA A 121 -13.95 14.52 -12.51
N PRO A 122 -15.15 15.09 -12.34
CA PRO A 122 -15.35 16.52 -12.49
C PRO A 122 -14.40 17.35 -11.63
N ASP A 123 -13.96 18.49 -12.16
CA ASP A 123 -13.15 19.45 -11.43
C ASP A 123 -14.00 20.12 -10.33
N VAL A 124 -13.51 20.08 -9.11
CA VAL A 124 -14.18 20.67 -7.93
C VAL A 124 -14.41 22.19 -8.07
N ASN A 125 -13.60 22.86 -8.86
CA ASN A 125 -13.72 24.29 -9.11
C ASN A 125 -14.92 24.66 -10.00
N LYS A 126 -15.59 23.67 -10.61
CA LYS A 126 -16.81 23.88 -11.43
C LYS A 126 -18.08 24.04 -10.62
N GLY A 127 -17.99 24.08 -9.29
CA GLY A 127 -19.09 24.38 -8.38
C GLY A 127 -19.67 23.16 -7.65
N PRO A 128 -20.73 23.38 -6.83
CA PRO A 128 -21.24 22.38 -5.91
C PRO A 128 -21.70 21.07 -6.57
N SER A 129 -22.28 21.14 -7.76
CA SER A 129 -22.71 19.94 -8.50
C SER A 129 -21.53 19.04 -8.89
N ALA A 130 -20.42 19.64 -9.30
CA ALA A 130 -19.19 18.91 -9.64
C ALA A 130 -18.55 18.26 -8.40
N VAL A 131 -18.58 18.95 -7.26
CA VAL A 131 -18.14 18.40 -5.98
C VAL A 131 -19.01 17.20 -5.58
N ALA A 132 -20.33 17.31 -5.66
CA ALA A 132 -21.25 16.22 -5.34
C ALA A 132 -21.09 15.01 -6.28
N GLU A 133 -20.87 15.25 -7.56
CA GLU A 133 -20.63 14.18 -8.54
C GLU A 133 -19.30 13.47 -8.25
N ARG A 134 -18.22 14.21 -8.02
CA ARG A 134 -16.91 13.66 -7.64
C ARG A 134 -17.03 12.82 -6.37
N GLN A 135 -17.77 13.28 -5.37
CA GLN A 135 -17.97 12.52 -4.14
C GLN A 135 -18.70 11.20 -4.38
N ARG A 136 -19.75 11.20 -5.21
CA ARG A 136 -20.46 9.96 -5.58
C ARG A 136 -19.53 8.95 -6.28
N ILE A 137 -18.63 9.44 -7.15
CA ILE A 137 -17.62 8.59 -7.80
C ILE A 137 -16.72 7.96 -6.73
N LEU A 138 -16.17 8.75 -5.81
CA LEU A 138 -15.30 8.26 -4.74
C LEU A 138 -15.99 7.25 -3.81
N ASP A 139 -17.23 7.52 -3.42
CA ASP A 139 -18.01 6.66 -2.51
C ASP A 139 -18.25 5.27 -3.12
N ALA A 140 -18.35 5.17 -4.45
CA ALA A 140 -18.50 3.88 -5.13
C ALA A 140 -17.32 2.92 -4.91
N CYS A 141 -16.12 3.42 -4.58
CA CYS A 141 -14.94 2.61 -4.32
C CYS A 141 -14.51 2.56 -2.85
N LYS A 142 -15.27 3.16 -1.94
CA LYS A 142 -14.98 3.06 -0.51
C LYS A 142 -15.01 1.61 -0.04
N LEU A 143 -14.06 1.24 0.80
CA LEU A 143 -13.94 -0.10 1.39
C LEU A 143 -14.49 -0.06 2.82
N GLU A 144 -15.69 -0.60 3.02
CA GLU A 144 -16.34 -0.56 4.34
C GLU A 144 -15.74 -1.57 5.32
N ASP A 145 -15.35 -2.76 4.84
CA ASP A 145 -14.79 -3.85 5.64
C ASP A 145 -13.26 -4.01 5.46
N PHE A 146 -12.54 -2.89 5.34
CA PHE A 146 -11.10 -2.94 5.13
C PHE A 146 -10.37 -3.53 6.34
N LYS A 147 -9.60 -4.61 6.12
CA LYS A 147 -8.90 -5.40 7.14
C LYS A 147 -7.46 -5.65 6.73
N LEU A 148 -6.62 -5.99 7.71
CA LEU A 148 -5.28 -6.49 7.43
C LEU A 148 -5.35 -7.75 6.55
N PRO A 149 -4.45 -7.92 5.56
CA PRO A 149 -4.35 -9.15 4.81
C PRO A 149 -4.08 -10.32 5.77
N ALA A 150 -4.66 -11.48 5.44
CA ALA A 150 -4.33 -12.70 6.17
C ALA A 150 -2.82 -13.00 6.02
N ALA A 151 -2.20 -13.40 7.12
CA ALA A 151 -0.79 -13.78 7.17
C ALA A 151 -0.54 -15.09 6.43
#